data_f97af3136f6ec7c4a11b462be7b7fcc3
#
_entry.id   f97af3136f6ec7c4a11b462be7b7fcc3
#
_cell.length_a   1.000
_cell.length_b   1.000
_cell.length_c   1.000
_cell.angle_alpha   90.00
_cell.angle_beta   90.00
_cell.angle_gamma   90.00
#
_symmetry.space_group_name_H-M   'P 1'
#
loop_
_entity.id
_entity.type
_entity.pdbx_description
1 polymer ?
#
loop_
_entity_poly.entity_id
_entity_poly.type
_entity_poly.pdbx_seq_one_letter_code
_entity_poly.pdbx_strand_id
1 'polypeptide(L)'
;MKAKIESYKSGAIYSAGLSVVVKFIAFFQNFLIAYYLGAKKQTTANQIATQGIALSVLHGILLTVLCTAGLWKFLKGFSADLEVNLMAITYGNRVLLFSVVITLGITFEKIFQSVGKMKVSMFSMICGCLINILLDPLMIFGIGPFPAMGISGAAYATGIGQTATLLIYLIFYFADPIPVKIQLKYLKPEKQVISRIYAVGIPATLNMALPS
;
A
#
# COMPACT_ATOMS: atom_id res chain seq x y z
N MET A 1 13.95 31.35 -6.50
CA MET A 1 12.54 31.01 -6.31
C MET A 1 12.02 29.99 -7.34
N LYS A 2 12.23 30.17 -8.66
CA LYS A 2 11.83 29.19 -9.72
C LYS A 2 12.43 27.79 -9.53
N ALA A 3 13.74 27.67 -9.25
CA ALA A 3 14.40 26.37 -9.02
C ALA A 3 13.84 25.61 -7.81
N LYS A 4 13.38 26.31 -6.75
CA LYS A 4 12.70 25.70 -5.60
C LYS A 4 11.35 25.14 -5.97
N ILE A 5 10.60 25.81 -6.86
CA ILE A 5 9.27 25.37 -7.30
C ILE A 5 9.39 24.14 -8.22
N GLU A 6 10.41 24.07 -9.08
CA GLU A 6 10.65 22.89 -9.94
C GLU A 6 11.10 21.67 -9.14
N SER A 7 11.94 21.87 -8.10
CA SER A 7 12.32 20.80 -7.17
C SER A 7 11.12 20.27 -6.39
N TYR A 8 10.20 21.15 -5.96
CA TYR A 8 8.93 20.76 -5.31
C TYR A 8 8.05 19.91 -6.21
N LYS A 9 7.91 20.31 -7.49
CA LYS A 9 7.12 19.56 -8.47
C LYS A 9 7.70 18.19 -8.76
N SER A 10 9.01 18.08 -8.95
CA SER A 10 9.68 16.79 -9.20
C SER A 10 9.46 15.82 -8.06
N GLY A 11 9.60 16.26 -6.83
CA GLY A 11 9.48 15.36 -5.70
C GLY A 11 8.07 14.94 -5.36
N ALA A 12 7.10 15.85 -5.49
CA ALA A 12 5.68 15.50 -5.39
C ALA A 12 5.31 14.47 -6.47
N ILE A 13 5.86 14.59 -7.67
CA ILE A 13 5.68 13.64 -8.78
C ILE A 13 6.31 12.28 -8.45
N TYR A 14 7.52 12.23 -7.87
CA TYR A 14 8.17 10.96 -7.51
C TYR A 14 7.46 10.23 -6.38
N SER A 15 7.06 10.90 -5.31
CA SER A 15 6.36 10.28 -4.19
C SER A 15 4.92 9.87 -4.54
N ALA A 16 4.22 10.72 -5.30
CA ALA A 16 2.91 10.40 -5.85
C ALA A 16 3.02 9.26 -6.87
N GLY A 17 4.00 9.30 -7.77
CA GLY A 17 4.22 8.28 -8.80
C GLY A 17 4.44 6.89 -8.21
N LEU A 18 5.26 6.76 -7.18
CA LEU A 18 5.54 5.46 -6.56
C LEU A 18 4.32 4.88 -5.83
N SER A 19 3.59 5.72 -5.10
CA SER A 19 2.33 5.32 -4.42
C SER A 19 1.23 4.98 -5.43
N VAL A 20 1.17 5.72 -6.52
CA VAL A 20 0.25 5.51 -7.63
C VAL A 20 0.52 4.15 -8.27
N VAL A 21 1.75 3.82 -8.63
CA VAL A 21 2.10 2.53 -9.28
C VAL A 21 1.63 1.33 -8.45
N VAL A 22 1.87 1.32 -7.15
CA VAL A 22 1.45 0.20 -6.29
C VAL A 22 -0.07 0.07 -6.20
N LYS A 23 -0.78 1.19 -6.02
CA LYS A 23 -2.24 1.20 -5.97
C LYS A 23 -2.86 0.75 -7.29
N PHE A 24 -2.24 1.11 -8.41
CA PHE A 24 -2.73 0.73 -9.73
C PHE A 24 -2.50 -0.74 -10.05
N ILE A 25 -1.35 -1.31 -9.72
CA ILE A 25 -1.11 -2.75 -9.88
C ILE A 25 -2.18 -3.53 -9.10
N ALA A 26 -2.47 -3.15 -7.86
CA ALA A 26 -3.52 -3.77 -7.05
C ALA A 26 -4.93 -3.57 -7.65
N PHE A 27 -5.22 -2.39 -8.21
CA PHE A 27 -6.52 -2.10 -8.86
C PHE A 27 -6.76 -2.99 -10.09
N PHE A 28 -5.75 -3.15 -10.96
CA PHE A 28 -5.88 -3.98 -12.15
C PHE A 28 -5.87 -5.48 -11.84
N GLN A 29 -5.19 -5.89 -10.79
CA GLN A 29 -5.34 -7.23 -10.24
C GLN A 29 -6.81 -7.52 -9.86
N ASN A 30 -7.48 -6.57 -9.21
CA ASN A 30 -8.90 -6.64 -8.90
C ASN A 30 -9.75 -6.87 -10.17
N PHE A 31 -9.53 -6.05 -11.21
CA PHE A 31 -10.24 -6.19 -12.47
C PHE A 31 -10.05 -7.57 -13.11
N LEU A 32 -8.81 -8.07 -13.15
CA LEU A 32 -8.51 -9.39 -13.69
C LEU A 32 -9.17 -10.51 -12.88
N ILE A 33 -9.15 -10.43 -11.55
CA ILE A 33 -9.82 -11.42 -10.69
C ILE A 33 -11.31 -11.43 -10.98
N ALA A 34 -11.98 -10.26 -11.01
CA ALA A 34 -13.40 -10.15 -11.30
C ALA A 34 -13.75 -10.70 -12.70
N TYR A 35 -12.93 -10.35 -13.72
CA TYR A 35 -13.11 -10.84 -15.08
C TYR A 35 -13.04 -12.39 -15.17
N TYR A 36 -12.01 -12.98 -14.57
CA TYR A 36 -11.85 -14.44 -14.64
C TYR A 36 -12.87 -15.19 -13.77
N LEU A 37 -13.36 -14.61 -12.67
CA LEU A 37 -14.47 -15.15 -11.91
C LEU A 37 -15.77 -15.12 -12.74
N GLY A 38 -16.06 -14.00 -13.39
CA GLY A 38 -17.22 -13.87 -14.29
C GLY A 38 -17.17 -14.85 -15.47
N ALA A 39 -15.98 -15.11 -15.99
CA ALA A 39 -15.73 -16.11 -17.05
C ALA A 39 -15.69 -17.56 -16.54
N LYS A 40 -16.03 -17.81 -15.28
CA LYS A 40 -15.99 -19.13 -14.60
C LYS A 40 -14.60 -19.80 -14.61
N LYS A 41 -13.52 -19.04 -14.78
CA LYS A 41 -12.13 -19.52 -14.77
C LYS A 41 -11.54 -19.41 -13.36
N GLN A 42 -12.09 -20.13 -12.41
CA GLN A 42 -11.75 -20.08 -10.99
C GLN A 42 -10.26 -20.30 -10.71
N THR A 43 -9.63 -21.25 -11.40
CA THR A 43 -8.19 -21.55 -11.24
C THR A 43 -7.34 -20.34 -11.57
N THR A 44 -7.62 -19.67 -12.69
CA THR A 44 -6.88 -18.45 -13.10
C THR A 44 -7.09 -17.29 -12.13
N ALA A 45 -8.31 -17.11 -11.62
CA ALA A 45 -8.59 -16.10 -10.60
C ALA A 45 -7.77 -16.35 -9.32
N ASN A 46 -7.71 -17.61 -8.85
CA ASN A 46 -6.91 -18.00 -7.69
C ASN A 46 -5.39 -17.80 -7.91
N GLN A 47 -4.89 -18.10 -9.12
CA GLN A 47 -3.50 -17.85 -9.49
C GLN A 47 -3.17 -16.36 -9.45
N ILE A 48 -3.99 -15.52 -10.06
CA ILE A 48 -3.81 -14.06 -10.07
C ILE A 48 -3.83 -13.50 -8.64
N ALA A 49 -4.76 -13.92 -7.81
CA ALA A 49 -4.84 -13.48 -6.43
C ALA A 49 -3.59 -13.89 -5.62
N THR A 50 -3.17 -15.15 -5.74
CA THR A 50 -2.00 -15.67 -5.01
C THR A 50 -0.70 -15.00 -5.47
N GLN A 51 -0.47 -14.89 -6.78
CA GLN A 51 0.72 -14.23 -7.32
C GLN A 51 0.69 -12.72 -7.06
N GLY A 52 -0.47 -12.10 -7.05
CA GLY A 52 -0.60 -10.71 -6.67
C GLY A 52 -0.23 -10.43 -5.22
N ILE A 53 -0.55 -11.33 -4.29
CA ILE A 53 -0.07 -11.25 -2.90
C ILE A 53 1.45 -11.38 -2.84
N ALA A 54 2.05 -12.33 -3.56
CA ALA A 54 3.49 -12.47 -3.63
C ALA A 54 4.17 -11.21 -4.19
N LEU A 55 3.59 -10.64 -5.27
CA LEU A 55 4.06 -9.39 -5.86
C LEU A 55 3.92 -8.21 -4.89
N SER A 56 2.83 -8.13 -4.11
CA SER A 56 2.66 -7.04 -3.15
C SER A 56 3.69 -7.08 -2.03
N VAL A 57 4.07 -8.26 -1.56
CA VAL A 57 5.20 -8.43 -0.61
C VAL A 57 6.50 -7.95 -1.26
N LEU A 58 6.80 -8.39 -2.47
CA LEU A 58 7.99 -7.99 -3.21
C LEU A 58 8.04 -6.47 -3.40
N HIS A 59 6.94 -5.85 -3.83
CA HIS A 59 6.83 -4.41 -4.00
C HIS A 59 6.99 -3.65 -2.66
N GLY A 60 6.39 -4.16 -1.58
CA GLY A 60 6.54 -3.57 -0.25
C GLY A 60 8.00 -3.56 0.21
N ILE A 61 8.72 -4.67 0.02
CA ILE A 61 10.15 -4.77 0.33
C ILE A 61 10.96 -3.81 -0.56
N LEU A 62 10.69 -3.82 -1.88
CA LEU A 62 11.37 -2.94 -2.83
C LEU A 62 11.16 -1.47 -2.51
N LEU A 63 9.92 -1.07 -2.16
CA LEU A 63 9.60 0.28 -1.72
C LEU A 63 10.38 0.66 -0.46
N THR A 64 10.40 -0.21 0.55
CA THR A 64 11.17 0.03 1.77
C THR A 64 12.64 0.31 1.44
N VAL A 65 13.29 -0.56 0.67
CA VAL A 65 14.71 -0.43 0.33
C VAL A 65 14.99 0.81 -0.51
N LEU A 66 14.26 1.01 -1.60
CA LEU A 66 14.51 2.12 -2.53
C LEU A 66 14.18 3.49 -1.88
N CYS A 67 13.04 3.57 -1.18
CA CYS A 67 12.64 4.81 -0.55
C CYS A 67 13.55 5.16 0.63
N THR A 68 13.93 4.21 1.48
CA THR A 68 14.87 4.47 2.58
C THR A 68 16.23 4.93 2.05
N ALA A 69 16.76 4.29 1.00
CA ALA A 69 18.03 4.68 0.38
C ALA A 69 17.99 6.06 -0.30
N GLY A 70 16.82 6.42 -0.88
CA GLY A 70 16.63 7.67 -1.63
C GLY A 70 16.13 8.85 -0.80
N LEU A 71 15.53 8.59 0.37
CA LEU A 71 14.76 9.57 1.15
C LEU A 71 15.59 10.82 1.52
N TRP A 72 16.85 10.63 1.95
CA TRP A 72 17.73 11.74 2.29
C TRP A 72 18.05 12.65 1.11
N LYS A 73 18.41 12.06 -0.04
CA LYS A 73 18.72 12.84 -1.26
C LYS A 73 17.50 13.60 -1.75
N PHE A 74 16.34 12.95 -1.65
CA PHE A 74 15.07 13.52 -2.03
C PHE A 74 14.71 14.73 -1.17
N LEU A 75 14.76 14.61 0.16
CA LEU A 75 14.39 15.68 1.10
C LEU A 75 15.29 16.88 1.04
N LYS A 76 16.61 16.72 0.81
CA LYS A 76 17.52 17.82 0.57
C LYS A 76 17.13 18.74 -0.59
N GLY A 77 16.45 18.20 -1.60
CA GLY A 77 15.93 18.97 -2.72
C GLY A 77 14.69 19.82 -2.39
N PHE A 78 14.01 19.53 -1.28
CA PHE A 78 12.75 20.19 -0.91
C PHE A 78 12.90 21.32 0.09
N SER A 79 13.67 21.11 1.14
CA SER A 79 13.84 22.07 2.21
C SER A 79 15.31 22.32 2.50
N ALA A 80 15.64 23.61 2.70
CA ALA A 80 16.93 24.02 3.24
C ALA A 80 16.98 23.87 4.77
N ASP A 81 15.83 23.68 5.42
CA ASP A 81 15.72 23.53 6.86
C ASP A 81 16.08 22.10 7.27
N LEU A 82 17.16 21.99 8.04
CA LEU A 82 17.68 20.70 8.50
C LEU A 82 16.71 20.03 9.48
N GLU A 83 16.06 20.78 10.34
CA GLU A 83 15.15 20.24 11.36
C GLU A 83 13.93 19.60 10.71
N VAL A 84 13.32 20.28 9.73
CA VAL A 84 12.21 19.77 8.93
C VAL A 84 12.62 18.50 8.18
N ASN A 85 13.82 18.48 7.59
CA ASN A 85 14.33 17.30 6.89
C ASN A 85 14.54 16.12 7.83
N LEU A 86 15.07 16.33 9.03
CA LEU A 86 15.27 15.28 10.03
C LEU A 86 13.94 14.70 10.54
N MET A 87 12.96 15.55 10.77
CA MET A 87 11.59 15.08 11.12
C MET A 87 10.97 14.24 10.00
N ALA A 88 11.08 14.72 8.76
CA ALA A 88 10.53 14.02 7.59
C ALA A 88 11.21 12.65 7.36
N ILE A 89 12.54 12.56 7.55
CA ILE A 89 13.29 11.29 7.48
C ILE A 89 12.85 10.35 8.60
N THR A 90 12.73 10.89 9.81
CA THR A 90 12.33 10.11 10.97
C THR A 90 10.93 9.51 10.78
N TYR A 91 9.97 10.30 10.31
CA TYR A 91 8.63 9.85 9.98
C TYR A 91 8.65 8.83 8.83
N GLY A 92 9.29 9.20 7.72
CA GLY A 92 9.32 8.39 6.51
C GLY A 92 9.94 7.01 6.73
N ASN A 93 11.10 6.94 7.38
CA ASN A 93 11.76 5.66 7.66
C ASN A 93 10.89 4.72 8.54
N ARG A 94 10.14 5.28 9.50
CA ARG A 94 9.26 4.47 10.35
C ARG A 94 8.02 3.99 9.60
N VAL A 95 7.40 4.84 8.79
CA VAL A 95 6.25 4.43 7.96
C VAL A 95 6.67 3.39 6.93
N LEU A 96 7.86 3.52 6.34
CA LEU A 96 8.38 2.57 5.35
C LEU A 96 8.57 1.15 5.92
N LEU A 97 8.79 0.99 7.22
CA LEU A 97 8.81 -0.34 7.87
C LEU A 97 7.48 -1.09 7.69
N PHE A 98 6.38 -0.38 7.56
CA PHE A 98 5.05 -0.95 7.36
C PHE A 98 4.67 -1.11 5.88
N SER A 99 5.56 -0.82 4.92
CA SER A 99 5.25 -0.87 3.49
C SER A 99 4.69 -2.22 3.04
N VAL A 100 5.23 -3.33 3.55
CA VAL A 100 4.72 -4.68 3.23
C VAL A 100 3.30 -4.86 3.76
N VAL A 101 3.01 -4.39 4.97
CA VAL A 101 1.66 -4.45 5.57
C VAL A 101 0.68 -3.61 4.75
N ILE A 102 1.10 -2.41 4.36
CA ILE A 102 0.28 -1.49 3.55
C ILE A 102 -0.03 -2.10 2.18
N THR A 103 0.98 -2.63 1.47
CA THR A 103 0.78 -3.24 0.15
C THR A 103 -0.09 -4.50 0.20
N LEU A 104 0.07 -5.32 1.24
CA LEU A 104 -0.81 -6.46 1.50
C LEU A 104 -2.24 -6.01 1.80
N GLY A 105 -2.42 -5.00 2.64
CA GLY A 105 -3.74 -4.44 2.96
C GLY A 105 -4.48 -3.97 1.71
N ILE A 106 -3.80 -3.24 0.82
CA ILE A 106 -4.36 -2.80 -0.47
C ILE A 106 -4.73 -4.01 -1.34
N THR A 107 -3.90 -5.06 -1.36
CA THR A 107 -4.17 -6.25 -2.17
C THR A 107 -5.39 -7.01 -1.65
N PHE A 108 -5.52 -7.21 -0.34
CA PHE A 108 -6.72 -7.84 0.25
C PHE A 108 -7.97 -6.99 0.04
N GLU A 109 -7.87 -5.66 0.18
CA GLU A 109 -8.96 -4.74 -0.17
C GLU A 109 -9.47 -5.01 -1.59
N LYS A 110 -8.56 -5.11 -2.56
CA LYS A 110 -8.91 -5.35 -3.97
C LYS A 110 -9.47 -6.75 -4.20
N ILE A 111 -8.99 -7.77 -3.49
CA ILE A 111 -9.58 -9.12 -3.53
C ILE A 111 -11.02 -9.09 -3.03
N PHE A 112 -11.32 -8.46 -1.89
CA PHE A 112 -12.68 -8.34 -1.39
C PHE A 112 -13.59 -7.54 -2.33
N GLN A 113 -13.09 -6.45 -2.92
CA GLN A 113 -13.83 -5.67 -3.91
C GLN A 113 -14.13 -6.48 -5.18
N SER A 114 -13.19 -7.30 -5.66
CA SER A 114 -13.37 -8.13 -6.86
C SER A 114 -14.47 -9.19 -6.74
N VAL A 115 -14.76 -9.62 -5.53
CA VAL A 115 -15.83 -10.58 -5.22
C VAL A 115 -17.12 -9.93 -4.73
N GLY A 116 -17.21 -8.59 -4.83
CA GLY A 116 -18.40 -7.83 -4.45
C GLY A 116 -18.57 -7.59 -2.95
N LYS A 117 -17.61 -8.01 -2.09
CA LYS A 117 -17.68 -7.79 -0.64
C LYS A 117 -17.17 -6.41 -0.22
N MET A 118 -17.72 -5.35 -0.84
CA MET A 118 -17.30 -3.96 -0.57
C MET A 118 -17.52 -3.54 0.88
N LYS A 119 -18.55 -4.07 1.56
CA LYS A 119 -18.82 -3.77 2.96
C LYS A 119 -17.66 -4.17 3.88
N VAL A 120 -17.00 -5.31 3.60
CA VAL A 120 -15.81 -5.74 4.33
C VAL A 120 -14.68 -4.75 4.13
N SER A 121 -14.45 -4.30 2.89
CA SER A 121 -13.42 -3.30 2.59
C SER A 121 -13.66 -1.99 3.34
N MET A 122 -14.88 -1.46 3.30
CA MET A 122 -15.24 -0.23 4.01
C MET A 122 -15.07 -0.37 5.52
N PHE A 123 -15.59 -1.46 6.10
CA PHE A 123 -15.50 -1.71 7.54
C PHE A 123 -14.03 -1.79 8.01
N SER A 124 -13.20 -2.57 7.31
CA SER A 124 -11.78 -2.72 7.65
C SER A 124 -11.04 -1.40 7.60
N MET A 125 -11.28 -0.59 6.56
CA MET A 125 -10.66 0.74 6.42
C MET A 125 -11.11 1.70 7.53
N ILE A 126 -12.40 1.73 7.85
CA ILE A 126 -12.94 2.59 8.92
C ILE A 126 -12.32 2.21 10.26
N CYS A 127 -12.25 0.92 10.60
CA CYS A 127 -11.64 0.46 11.84
C CYS A 127 -10.16 0.86 11.92
N GLY A 128 -9.38 0.65 10.85
CA GLY A 128 -7.98 1.05 10.82
C GLY A 128 -7.77 2.55 10.95
N CYS A 129 -8.64 3.35 10.30
CA CYS A 129 -8.64 4.81 10.43
C CYS A 129 -8.96 5.27 11.85
N LEU A 130 -9.98 4.69 12.49
CA LEU A 130 -10.34 5.01 13.87
C LEU A 130 -9.21 4.67 14.85
N ILE A 131 -8.58 3.51 14.68
CA ILE A 131 -7.41 3.12 15.49
C ILE A 131 -6.28 4.13 15.32
N ASN A 132 -5.97 4.54 14.09
CA ASN A 132 -4.95 5.55 13.83
C ASN A 132 -5.30 6.89 14.52
N ILE A 133 -6.52 7.42 14.32
CA ILE A 133 -6.98 8.68 14.93
C ILE A 133 -6.88 8.65 16.47
N LEU A 134 -7.19 7.50 17.09
CA LEU A 134 -7.10 7.34 18.54
C LEU A 134 -5.65 7.25 19.02
N LEU A 135 -4.79 6.52 18.28
CA LEU A 135 -3.40 6.32 18.67
C LEU A 135 -2.51 7.53 18.40
N ASP A 136 -2.83 8.36 17.40
CA ASP A 136 -2.05 9.55 17.06
C ASP A 136 -1.81 10.45 18.28
N PRO A 137 -2.82 11.00 18.97
CA PRO A 137 -2.59 11.85 20.13
C PRO A 137 -1.95 11.11 21.31
N LEU A 138 -2.29 9.84 21.51
CA LEU A 138 -1.72 9.03 22.59
C LEU A 138 -0.21 8.87 22.45
N MET A 139 0.26 8.58 21.23
CA MET A 139 1.67 8.30 20.95
C MET A 139 2.48 9.58 20.66
N ILE A 140 1.85 10.62 20.12
CA ILE A 140 2.52 11.90 19.88
C ILE A 140 2.82 12.60 21.20
N PHE A 141 1.80 12.75 22.06
CA PHE A 141 1.88 13.52 23.31
C PHE A 141 2.25 12.68 24.52
N GLY A 142 2.27 11.35 24.42
CA GLY A 142 2.60 10.48 25.55
C GLY A 142 1.49 10.42 26.57
N ILE A 143 0.24 10.17 26.13
CA ILE A 143 -0.92 10.11 27.04
C ILE A 143 -1.09 8.68 27.53
N GLY A 144 -1.30 8.50 28.84
CA GLY A 144 -1.51 7.20 29.48
C GLY A 144 -0.22 6.36 29.53
N PRO A 145 -0.23 5.09 29.05
CA PRO A 145 0.93 4.20 29.12
C PRO A 145 1.99 4.45 28.03
N PHE A 146 1.72 5.38 27.10
CA PHE A 146 2.60 5.64 25.96
C PHE A 146 3.63 6.71 26.29
N PRO A 147 4.92 6.53 25.92
CA PRO A 147 5.90 7.61 25.98
C PRO A 147 5.61 8.66 24.91
N ALA A 148 5.98 9.91 25.18
CA ALA A 148 5.88 11.00 24.18
C ALA A 148 6.89 10.76 23.05
N MET A 149 6.41 10.35 21.89
CA MET A 149 7.26 9.98 20.72
C MET A 149 7.28 11.08 19.65
N GLY A 150 6.47 12.13 19.76
CA GLY A 150 6.37 13.19 18.76
C GLY A 150 6.03 12.63 17.37
N ILE A 151 6.77 13.07 16.35
CA ILE A 151 6.57 12.67 14.94
C ILE A 151 6.72 11.16 14.72
N SER A 152 7.52 10.49 15.57
CA SER A 152 7.68 9.03 15.51
C SER A 152 6.41 8.31 15.96
N GLY A 153 5.71 8.88 16.94
CA GLY A 153 4.44 8.37 17.42
C GLY A 153 3.38 8.34 16.32
N ALA A 154 3.27 9.43 15.55
CA ALA A 154 2.38 9.50 14.40
C ALA A 154 2.70 8.41 13.34
N ALA A 155 3.98 8.17 13.07
CA ALA A 155 4.39 7.12 12.14
C ALA A 155 4.00 5.72 12.62
N TYR A 156 4.20 5.42 13.89
CA TYR A 156 3.79 4.14 14.48
C TYR A 156 2.28 3.98 14.56
N ALA A 157 1.54 5.03 14.94
CA ALA A 157 0.08 5.00 14.96
C ALA A 157 -0.50 4.69 13.57
N THR A 158 0.07 5.30 12.52
CA THR A 158 -0.28 4.98 11.12
C THR A 158 0.01 3.51 10.80
N GLY A 159 1.19 3.01 11.14
CA GLY A 159 1.56 1.61 10.92
C GLY A 159 0.67 0.62 11.64
N ILE A 160 0.30 0.91 12.88
CA ILE A 160 -0.62 0.08 13.69
C ILE A 160 -2.02 0.09 13.09
N GLY A 161 -2.55 1.26 12.67
CA GLY A 161 -3.83 1.37 11.99
C GLY A 161 -3.89 0.54 10.70
N GLN A 162 -2.83 0.57 9.88
CA GLN A 162 -2.71 -0.25 8.67
C GLN A 162 -2.60 -1.76 9.00
N THR A 163 -1.88 -2.10 10.07
CA THR A 163 -1.78 -3.49 10.54
C THR A 163 -3.14 -4.00 11.02
N ALA A 164 -3.89 -3.19 11.76
CA ALA A 164 -5.25 -3.53 12.19
C ALA A 164 -6.18 -3.75 10.99
N THR A 165 -6.11 -2.87 9.97
CA THR A 165 -6.86 -3.03 8.71
C THR A 165 -6.56 -4.37 8.05
N LEU A 166 -5.28 -4.72 7.91
CA LEU A 166 -4.86 -6.00 7.32
C LEU A 166 -5.34 -7.19 8.14
N LEU A 167 -5.22 -7.12 9.48
CA LEU A 167 -5.70 -8.19 10.36
C LEU A 167 -7.21 -8.42 10.24
N ILE A 168 -8.01 -7.35 10.14
CA ILE A 168 -9.44 -7.46 9.92
C ILE A 168 -9.74 -8.13 8.58
N TYR A 169 -9.02 -7.78 7.49
CA TYR A 169 -9.13 -8.49 6.21
C TYR A 169 -8.83 -9.98 6.35
N LEU A 170 -7.77 -10.35 7.06
CA LEU A 170 -7.42 -11.75 7.27
C LEU A 170 -8.50 -12.50 8.09
N ILE A 171 -9.05 -11.86 9.14
CA ILE A 171 -10.14 -12.42 9.91
C ILE A 171 -11.35 -12.72 9.01
N PHE A 172 -11.79 -11.75 8.20
CA PHE A 172 -12.90 -11.97 7.27
C PHE A 172 -12.58 -12.99 6.19
N TYR A 173 -11.33 -13.07 5.73
CA TYR A 173 -10.92 -14.05 4.74
C TYR A 173 -11.07 -15.50 5.25
N PHE A 174 -10.78 -15.75 6.53
CA PHE A 174 -10.89 -17.06 7.14
C PHE A 174 -12.29 -17.35 7.71
N ALA A 175 -12.99 -16.33 8.21
CA ALA A 175 -14.30 -16.49 8.83
C ALA A 175 -15.47 -16.57 7.81
N ASP A 176 -15.36 -15.85 6.70
CA ASP A 176 -16.41 -15.76 5.68
C ASP A 176 -15.83 -16.12 4.30
N PRO A 177 -15.90 -17.43 3.91
CA PRO A 177 -15.26 -17.93 2.69
C PRO A 177 -15.68 -17.13 1.44
N ILE A 178 -14.66 -16.66 0.71
CA ILE A 178 -14.85 -15.99 -0.57
C ILE A 178 -14.54 -16.96 -1.74
N PRO A 179 -15.06 -16.69 -2.94
CA PRO A 179 -14.78 -17.53 -4.10
C PRO A 179 -13.30 -17.65 -4.42
N VAL A 180 -12.51 -16.61 -4.17
CA VAL A 180 -11.07 -16.58 -4.44
C VAL A 180 -10.29 -17.24 -3.32
N LYS A 181 -9.56 -18.31 -3.67
CA LYS A 181 -8.72 -19.05 -2.72
C LYS A 181 -7.25 -18.81 -2.98
N ILE A 182 -6.55 -18.30 -1.94
CA ILE A 182 -5.10 -18.19 -1.93
C ILE A 182 -4.51 -19.57 -1.68
N GLN A 183 -3.66 -20.05 -2.58
CA GLN A 183 -3.12 -21.41 -2.51
C GLN A 183 -1.61 -21.40 -2.72
N LEU A 184 -0.86 -21.97 -1.77
CA LEU A 184 0.60 -22.02 -1.80
C LEU A 184 1.17 -22.63 -3.09
N LYS A 185 0.46 -23.56 -3.73
CA LYS A 185 0.87 -24.16 -5.01
C LYS A 185 1.01 -23.15 -6.16
N TYR A 186 0.32 -21.99 -6.06
CA TYR A 186 0.37 -20.93 -7.06
C TYR A 186 1.37 -19.80 -6.73
N LEU A 187 2.14 -19.92 -5.64
CA LEU A 187 3.20 -18.97 -5.32
C LEU A 187 4.35 -19.00 -6.32
N LYS A 188 4.53 -20.12 -7.01
CA LYS A 188 5.57 -20.23 -8.06
C LYS A 188 5.23 -19.24 -9.18
N PRO A 189 6.15 -18.29 -9.48
CA PRO A 189 5.87 -17.24 -10.45
C PRO A 189 5.60 -17.82 -11.83
N GLU A 190 4.43 -17.57 -12.39
CA GLU A 190 4.09 -17.91 -13.77
C GLU A 190 4.22 -16.66 -14.65
N LYS A 191 5.17 -16.69 -15.58
CA LYS A 191 5.45 -15.56 -16.48
C LYS A 191 4.20 -15.03 -17.18
N GLN A 192 3.29 -15.93 -17.57
CA GLN A 192 2.04 -15.54 -18.25
C GLN A 192 1.08 -14.78 -17.33
N VAL A 193 0.96 -15.18 -16.07
CA VAL A 193 0.08 -14.51 -15.09
C VAL A 193 0.66 -13.16 -14.72
N ILE A 194 1.95 -13.11 -14.40
CA ILE A 194 2.66 -11.87 -14.05
C ILE A 194 2.62 -10.88 -15.23
N SER A 195 2.90 -11.34 -16.45
CA SER A 195 2.83 -10.50 -17.64
C SER A 195 1.44 -9.90 -17.85
N ARG A 196 0.36 -10.65 -17.58
CA ARG A 196 -1.01 -10.15 -17.69
C ARG A 196 -1.32 -9.07 -16.64
N ILE A 197 -0.84 -9.27 -15.39
CA ILE A 197 -1.01 -8.28 -14.32
C ILE A 197 -0.35 -6.95 -14.73
N TYR A 198 0.89 -7.00 -15.21
CA TYR A 198 1.62 -5.79 -15.62
C TYR A 198 1.14 -5.21 -16.94
N ALA A 199 0.76 -6.04 -17.92
CA ALA A 199 0.27 -5.59 -19.22
C ALA A 199 -1.02 -4.75 -19.12
N VAL A 200 -1.84 -5.01 -18.11
CA VAL A 200 -3.03 -4.21 -17.82
C VAL A 200 -2.70 -3.05 -16.88
N GLY A 201 -1.86 -3.29 -15.87
CA GLY A 201 -1.53 -2.30 -14.84
C GLY A 201 -0.69 -1.12 -15.34
N ILE A 202 0.34 -1.37 -16.14
CA ILE A 202 1.28 -0.31 -16.59
C ILE A 202 0.63 0.73 -17.51
N PRO A 203 -0.06 0.35 -18.63
CA PRO A 203 -0.66 1.34 -19.53
C PRO A 203 -1.70 2.21 -18.84
N ALA A 204 -2.47 1.61 -17.96
CA ALA A 204 -3.50 2.34 -17.23
C ALA A 204 -2.92 3.30 -16.19
N THR A 205 -1.82 2.91 -15.53
CA THR A 205 -1.08 3.82 -14.64
C THR A 205 -0.55 5.03 -15.41
N LEU A 206 0.01 4.79 -16.59
CA LEU A 206 0.53 5.87 -17.44
C LEU A 206 -0.59 6.81 -17.90
N ASN A 207 -1.73 6.28 -18.35
CA ASN A 207 -2.87 7.11 -18.78
C ASN A 207 -3.43 8.00 -17.67
N MET A 208 -3.38 7.55 -16.40
CA MET A 208 -3.85 8.36 -15.28
C MET A 208 -2.78 9.30 -14.70
N ALA A 209 -1.51 9.02 -14.94
CA ALA A 209 -0.39 9.86 -14.51
C ALA A 209 -0.09 11.00 -15.49
N LEU A 210 -0.50 10.87 -16.75
CA LEU A 210 -0.35 11.91 -17.76
C LEU A 210 -1.59 12.84 -17.70
N PRO A 211 -1.41 14.11 -17.35
CA PRO A 211 -2.50 15.08 -17.46
C PRO A 211 -2.90 15.22 -18.94
N SER A 212 -4.17 15.02 -19.22
CA SER A 212 -4.79 15.30 -20.53
C SER A 212 -4.79 16.81 -20.83
#